data_3d051bdf46ff0093252364f54204b2fd
#
_entry.id   3d051bdf46ff0093252364f54204b2fd
#
_cell.length_a   1.000
_cell.length_b   1.000
_cell.length_c   1.000
_cell.angle_alpha   90.00
_cell.angle_beta   90.00
_cell.angle_gamma   90.00
#
_symmetry.space_group_name_H-M   'P 1'
#
loop_
_entity.id
_entity.type
_entity.pdbx_description
1 polymer ?
#
loop_
_entity_poly.entity_id
_entity_poly.type
_entity_poly.pdbx_seq_one_letter_code
_entity_poly.pdbx_strand_id
1 'polypeptide(L)'
;MRCHNPSPAMLKAILVNTAEDCAGGPDGKGGLLGPIPNHNQGWGRVNLNNIFRDHPASTRGPRLYFDQDQPLTANGQERVVRVRAADAGRPVRVTLAWTDAPGAANASPALVNDLDLEVTELATNLVFKGNVFADGFSTTGGAFDARNNVECVYLQLPNGEYEVRVLASSLLADARPPYDTTSPWQDYALVIDNAEVIQ
;
A
#
# COMPACT_ATOMS: atom_id res chain seq x y z
N MET A 1 4.20 -26.02 -5.76
CA MET A 1 4.01 -24.56 -5.75
C MET A 1 3.20 -24.24 -7.00
N ARG A 2 1.96 -23.76 -6.89
CA ARG A 2 1.23 -23.28 -8.08
C ARG A 2 1.82 -21.91 -8.42
N CYS A 3 2.36 -21.74 -9.62
CA CYS A 3 2.72 -20.42 -10.13
C CYS A 3 1.42 -19.62 -10.26
N HIS A 4 1.19 -18.71 -9.33
CA HIS A 4 0.10 -17.75 -9.42
C HIS A 4 0.61 -16.56 -10.24
N ASN A 5 -0.11 -16.19 -11.28
CA ASN A 5 0.20 -14.95 -11.98
C ASN A 5 -0.27 -13.78 -11.10
N PRO A 6 0.61 -12.84 -10.75
CA PRO A 6 0.22 -11.70 -9.93
C PRO A 6 -0.81 -10.84 -10.66
N SER A 7 -1.77 -10.30 -9.92
CA SER A 7 -2.72 -9.33 -10.47
C SER A 7 -2.03 -8.03 -10.90
N PRO A 8 -2.63 -7.21 -11.76
CA PRO A 8 -2.13 -5.86 -12.04
C PRO A 8 -1.95 -5.02 -10.77
N ALA A 9 -2.88 -5.14 -9.83
CA ALA A 9 -2.80 -4.49 -8.52
C ALA A 9 -1.58 -4.96 -7.73
N MET A 10 -1.28 -6.27 -7.71
CA MET A 10 -0.10 -6.83 -7.05
C MET A 10 1.19 -6.34 -7.69
N LEU A 11 1.28 -6.29 -9.00
CA LEU A 11 2.46 -5.74 -9.69
C LEU A 11 2.68 -4.27 -9.31
N LYS A 12 1.62 -3.47 -9.27
CA LYS A 12 1.66 -2.07 -8.85
C LYS A 12 2.11 -1.95 -7.39
N ALA A 13 1.51 -2.73 -6.48
CA ALA A 13 1.85 -2.73 -5.06
C ALA A 13 3.32 -3.10 -4.82
N ILE A 14 3.84 -4.13 -5.50
CA ILE A 14 5.24 -4.53 -5.40
C ILE A 14 6.17 -3.42 -5.87
N LEU A 15 5.92 -2.83 -7.03
CA LEU A 15 6.76 -1.77 -7.60
C LEU A 15 6.82 -0.55 -6.68
N VAL A 16 5.69 -0.14 -6.10
CA VAL A 16 5.61 0.97 -5.15
C VAL A 16 6.30 0.63 -3.83
N ASN A 17 5.98 -0.53 -3.25
CA ASN A 17 6.53 -0.97 -1.97
C ASN A 17 8.05 -1.07 -1.97
N THR A 18 8.63 -1.51 -3.10
CA THR A 18 10.07 -1.80 -3.24
C THR A 18 10.87 -0.65 -3.84
N ALA A 19 10.23 0.45 -4.22
CA ALA A 19 10.89 1.60 -4.78
C ALA A 19 11.90 2.24 -3.82
N GLU A 20 12.94 2.83 -4.37
CA GLU A 20 13.98 3.56 -3.64
C GLU A 20 13.68 5.05 -3.63
N ASP A 21 13.81 5.64 -2.45
CA ASP A 21 13.80 7.09 -2.31
C ASP A 21 15.06 7.69 -2.93
N CYS A 22 14.88 8.67 -3.81
CA CYS A 22 15.96 9.43 -4.43
C CYS A 22 16.19 10.78 -3.73
N ALA A 23 15.71 10.95 -2.49
CA ALA A 23 15.91 12.17 -1.72
C ALA A 23 17.39 12.59 -1.68
N GLY A 24 17.63 13.89 -1.82
CA GLY A 24 18.98 14.45 -1.92
C GLY A 24 19.62 14.34 -3.30
N GLY A 25 19.01 13.62 -4.24
CA GLY A 25 19.42 13.65 -5.66
C GLY A 25 18.94 14.92 -6.36
N PRO A 26 19.46 15.24 -7.56
CA PRO A 26 19.05 16.42 -8.31
C PRO A 26 17.59 16.30 -8.80
N ASP A 27 16.84 17.39 -8.71
CA ASP A 27 15.44 17.47 -9.18
C ASP A 27 15.32 17.83 -10.69
N GLY A 28 16.45 18.02 -11.37
CA GLY A 28 16.50 18.46 -12.78
C GLY A 28 16.19 19.94 -13.01
N LYS A 29 15.91 20.71 -11.95
CA LYS A 29 15.58 22.14 -11.99
C LYS A 29 16.55 23.00 -11.18
N GLY A 30 17.67 22.42 -10.72
CA GLY A 30 18.70 23.08 -9.93
C GLY A 30 18.53 22.97 -8.41
N GLY A 31 17.56 22.18 -7.96
CA GLY A 31 17.31 21.85 -6.57
C GLY A 31 17.57 20.37 -6.26
N LEU A 32 17.19 19.96 -5.06
CA LEU A 32 17.27 18.58 -4.62
C LEU A 32 15.86 17.98 -4.44
N LEU A 33 15.77 16.68 -4.70
CA LEU A 33 14.56 15.90 -4.41
C LEU A 33 14.34 15.84 -2.90
N GLY A 34 13.12 16.09 -2.47
CA GLY A 34 12.67 15.78 -1.12
C GLY A 34 12.34 14.29 -0.95
N PRO A 35 12.04 13.84 0.28
CA PRO A 35 11.63 12.47 0.56
C PRO A 35 10.32 12.08 -0.16
N ILE A 36 10.14 10.78 -0.38
CA ILE A 36 8.88 10.21 -0.89
C ILE A 36 7.74 10.32 0.14
N PRO A 37 6.45 10.38 -0.33
CA PRO A 37 6.03 10.61 -1.69
C PRO A 37 6.06 12.11 -2.04
N ASN A 38 6.40 12.44 -3.28
CA ASN A 38 6.32 13.82 -3.74
C ASN A 38 6.09 13.91 -5.27
N HIS A 39 5.77 15.10 -5.76
CA HIS A 39 5.41 15.32 -7.16
C HIS A 39 6.56 15.09 -8.16
N ASN A 40 7.83 15.12 -7.73
CA ASN A 40 8.97 14.99 -8.62
C ASN A 40 9.37 13.53 -8.85
N GLN A 41 9.23 12.67 -7.85
CA GLN A 41 9.62 11.27 -7.92
C GLN A 41 8.50 10.26 -7.61
N GLY A 42 7.28 10.73 -7.26
CA GLY A 42 6.20 9.84 -6.84
C GLY A 42 6.60 9.02 -5.61
N TRP A 43 6.55 7.69 -5.75
CA TRP A 43 6.95 6.72 -4.74
C TRP A 43 8.43 6.35 -4.79
N GLY A 44 9.22 7.01 -5.66
CA GLY A 44 10.64 6.75 -5.83
C GLY A 44 10.99 5.99 -7.11
N ARG A 45 12.24 5.59 -7.22
CA ARG A 45 12.79 4.87 -8.36
C ARG A 45 12.55 3.36 -8.22
N VAL A 46 12.04 2.72 -9.28
CA VAL A 46 11.93 1.26 -9.34
C VAL A 46 13.30 0.60 -9.17
N ASN A 47 13.38 -0.35 -8.24
CA ASN A 47 14.57 -1.17 -8.03
C ASN A 47 14.20 -2.65 -8.00
N LEU A 48 14.53 -3.36 -9.07
CA LEU A 48 14.23 -4.79 -9.21
C LEU A 48 14.99 -5.65 -8.20
N ASN A 49 16.18 -5.22 -7.72
CA ASN A 49 16.92 -5.94 -6.70
C ASN A 49 16.14 -6.02 -5.36
N ASN A 50 15.31 -5.03 -5.09
CA ASN A 50 14.45 -5.04 -3.90
C ASN A 50 13.24 -5.96 -4.04
N ILE A 51 12.90 -6.38 -5.26
CA ILE A 51 11.80 -7.33 -5.50
C ILE A 51 12.26 -8.74 -5.20
N PHE A 52 13.50 -9.08 -5.59
CA PHE A 52 14.03 -10.43 -5.43
C PHE A 52 14.64 -10.58 -4.03
N ARG A 53 13.93 -11.30 -3.15
CA ARG A 53 14.32 -11.51 -1.74
C ARG A 53 15.73 -12.06 -1.56
N ASP A 54 16.14 -12.98 -2.43
CA ASP A 54 17.41 -13.69 -2.33
C ASP A 54 18.56 -12.99 -3.09
N HIS A 55 18.30 -11.79 -3.61
CA HIS A 55 19.33 -11.04 -4.28
C HIS A 55 20.28 -10.41 -3.24
N PRO A 56 21.63 -10.57 -3.39
CA PRO A 56 22.60 -10.08 -2.40
C PRO A 56 22.54 -8.58 -2.14
N ALA A 57 22.07 -7.80 -3.12
CA ALA A 57 21.89 -6.35 -3.01
C ALA A 57 20.51 -5.94 -2.44
N SER A 58 19.63 -6.89 -2.13
CA SER A 58 18.35 -6.57 -1.51
C SER A 58 18.57 -6.08 -0.07
N THR A 59 18.02 -4.91 0.23
CA THR A 59 18.02 -4.31 1.57
C THR A 59 16.72 -4.59 2.33
N ARG A 60 15.82 -5.36 1.73
CA ARG A 60 14.48 -5.62 2.26
C ARG A 60 14.43 -6.91 3.09
N GLY A 61 13.55 -6.92 4.08
CA GLY A 61 13.28 -8.05 4.95
C GLY A 61 12.32 -9.09 4.33
N PRO A 62 11.77 -10.01 5.14
CA PRO A 62 10.70 -10.90 4.72
C PRO A 62 9.49 -10.09 4.27
N ARG A 63 8.77 -10.61 3.29
CA ARG A 63 7.63 -9.90 2.67
C ARG A 63 6.41 -10.80 2.58
N LEU A 64 5.26 -10.23 2.91
CA LEU A 64 3.96 -10.86 2.81
C LEU A 64 3.23 -10.33 1.59
N TYR A 65 2.50 -11.21 0.91
CA TYR A 65 1.73 -10.90 -0.28
C TYR A 65 0.31 -11.44 -0.11
N PHE A 66 -0.69 -10.58 -0.27
CA PHE A 66 -2.10 -10.93 -0.31
C PHE A 66 -2.66 -10.40 -1.64
N ASP A 67 -3.03 -11.30 -2.54
CA ASP A 67 -3.44 -10.96 -3.91
C ASP A 67 -4.78 -11.60 -4.24
N GLN A 68 -5.84 -10.79 -4.28
CA GLN A 68 -7.20 -11.20 -4.65
C GLN A 68 -7.82 -12.29 -3.76
N ASP A 69 -7.26 -12.54 -2.57
CA ASP A 69 -7.68 -13.67 -1.72
C ASP A 69 -9.04 -13.45 -1.05
N GLN A 70 -9.34 -12.21 -0.70
CA GLN A 70 -10.53 -11.87 0.09
C GLN A 70 -11.17 -10.55 -0.39
N PRO A 71 -11.97 -10.59 -1.46
CA PRO A 71 -12.62 -9.39 -1.97
C PRO A 71 -13.56 -8.76 -0.96
N LEU A 72 -13.78 -7.47 -1.10
CA LEU A 72 -14.73 -6.67 -0.35
C LEU A 72 -16.00 -6.49 -1.18
N THR A 73 -17.17 -6.69 -0.59
CA THR A 73 -18.46 -6.74 -1.28
C THR A 73 -19.52 -5.84 -0.64
N ALA A 74 -19.16 -5.15 0.44
CA ALA A 74 -20.07 -4.24 1.12
C ALA A 74 -19.30 -3.10 1.79
N ASN A 75 -19.90 -1.92 1.84
CA ASN A 75 -19.37 -0.78 2.59
C ASN A 75 -19.21 -1.11 4.07
N GLY A 76 -18.12 -0.66 4.66
CA GLY A 76 -17.76 -0.95 6.05
C GLY A 76 -17.19 -2.36 6.28
N GLN A 77 -17.10 -3.19 5.25
CA GLN A 77 -16.42 -4.48 5.36
C GLN A 77 -14.91 -4.26 5.48
N GLU A 78 -14.26 -5.05 6.31
CA GLU A 78 -12.83 -4.94 6.56
C GLU A 78 -12.11 -6.28 6.47
N ARG A 79 -10.82 -6.21 6.21
CA ARG A 79 -9.88 -7.32 6.30
C ARG A 79 -8.71 -6.93 7.18
N VAL A 80 -8.38 -7.80 8.11
CA VAL A 80 -7.37 -7.54 9.13
C VAL A 80 -6.31 -8.62 9.08
N VAL A 81 -5.06 -8.20 9.10
CA VAL A 81 -3.91 -9.08 9.33
C VAL A 81 -3.04 -8.51 10.44
N ARG A 82 -2.64 -9.36 11.39
CA ARG A 82 -1.72 -8.97 12.45
C ARG A 82 -0.32 -9.42 12.10
N VAL A 83 0.61 -8.50 12.26
CA VAL A 83 2.01 -8.71 11.90
C VAL A 83 2.92 -8.20 13.01
N ARG A 84 4.13 -8.75 13.03
CA ARG A 84 5.25 -8.25 13.84
C ARG A 84 6.37 -7.84 12.91
N ALA A 85 7.05 -6.74 13.24
CA ALA A 85 8.25 -6.33 12.52
C ALA A 85 9.32 -7.43 12.64
N ALA A 86 9.88 -7.85 11.51
CA ALA A 86 10.90 -8.90 11.47
C ALA A 86 12.29 -8.36 11.89
N ASP A 87 12.59 -7.12 11.57
CA ASP A 87 13.83 -6.43 11.92
C ASP A 87 13.51 -4.98 12.34
N ALA A 88 13.74 -4.65 13.59
CA ALA A 88 13.51 -3.31 14.15
C ALA A 88 14.46 -2.23 13.57
N GLY A 89 15.57 -2.62 12.96
CA GLY A 89 16.50 -1.71 12.31
C GLY A 89 16.11 -1.32 10.88
N ARG A 90 14.97 -1.84 10.37
CA ARG A 90 14.48 -1.57 9.02
C ARG A 90 13.04 -1.09 9.03
N PRO A 91 12.65 -0.22 8.10
CA PRO A 91 11.25 0.19 7.98
C PRO A 91 10.33 -0.99 7.70
N VAL A 92 9.13 -1.00 8.29
CA VAL A 92 7.99 -1.77 7.77
C VAL A 92 7.30 -0.91 6.73
N ARG A 93 7.06 -1.49 5.54
CA ARG A 93 6.33 -0.83 4.46
C ARG A 93 5.09 -1.62 4.11
N VAL A 94 3.94 -1.01 4.25
CA VAL A 94 2.65 -1.57 3.85
C VAL A 94 2.17 -0.82 2.63
N THR A 95 1.79 -1.54 1.58
CA THR A 95 1.25 -0.96 0.35
C THR A 95 0.01 -1.70 -0.06
N LEU A 96 -1.10 -0.99 -0.10
CA LEU A 96 -2.38 -1.42 -0.65
C LEU A 96 -2.51 -0.86 -2.06
N ALA A 97 -2.97 -1.68 -3.01
CA ALA A 97 -3.36 -1.24 -4.35
C ALA A 97 -4.56 -2.03 -4.86
N TRP A 98 -5.37 -1.41 -5.68
CA TRP A 98 -6.49 -2.09 -6.34
C TRP A 98 -6.70 -1.61 -7.77
N THR A 99 -7.33 -2.48 -8.57
CA THR A 99 -7.81 -2.11 -9.90
C THR A 99 -9.25 -1.68 -9.72
N ASP A 100 -9.48 -0.39 -9.82
CA ASP A 100 -10.80 0.21 -9.61
C ASP A 100 -11.73 -0.06 -10.79
N ALA A 101 -13.03 0.03 -10.53
CA ALA A 101 -14.04 0.01 -11.57
C ALA A 101 -13.90 1.26 -12.49
N PRO A 102 -14.35 1.18 -13.75
CA PRO A 102 -14.28 2.32 -14.67
C PRO A 102 -15.08 3.51 -14.16
N GLY A 103 -14.41 4.64 -13.95
CA GLY A 103 -15.06 5.91 -13.60
C GLY A 103 -15.74 6.58 -14.80
N ALA A 104 -16.66 7.50 -14.52
CA ALA A 104 -17.27 8.32 -15.56
C ALA A 104 -16.25 9.27 -16.21
N ALA A 105 -16.41 9.56 -17.49
CA ALA A 105 -15.56 10.53 -18.16
C ALA A 105 -15.61 11.90 -17.45
N ASN A 106 -14.44 12.49 -17.21
CA ASN A 106 -14.27 13.76 -16.50
C ASN A 106 -14.73 13.75 -15.02
N ALA A 107 -14.89 12.58 -14.40
CA ALA A 107 -15.17 12.50 -12.96
C ALA A 107 -14.03 13.09 -12.14
N SER A 108 -14.35 13.78 -11.05
CA SER A 108 -13.39 14.29 -10.07
C SER A 108 -14.01 14.21 -8.66
N PRO A 109 -13.56 13.32 -7.82
CA PRO A 109 -12.47 12.33 -8.04
C PRO A 109 -12.85 11.28 -9.08
N ALA A 110 -11.84 10.64 -9.68
CA ALA A 110 -12.04 9.56 -10.64
C ALA A 110 -12.27 8.20 -9.97
N LEU A 111 -11.95 8.09 -8.67
CA LEU A 111 -12.11 6.88 -7.87
C LEU A 111 -13.59 6.50 -7.77
N VAL A 112 -13.90 5.22 -8.02
CA VAL A 112 -15.24 4.64 -7.94
C VAL A 112 -15.39 3.82 -6.66
N ASN A 113 -14.48 2.89 -6.43
CA ASN A 113 -14.45 2.11 -5.20
C ASN A 113 -13.29 2.61 -4.33
N ASP A 114 -13.63 3.05 -3.13
CA ASP A 114 -12.70 3.63 -2.17
C ASP A 114 -12.36 2.61 -1.07
N LEU A 115 -11.10 2.22 -1.03
CA LEU A 115 -10.52 1.37 0.01
C LEU A 115 -9.52 2.17 0.81
N ASP A 116 -9.58 2.05 2.14
CA ASP A 116 -8.64 2.68 3.05
C ASP A 116 -7.67 1.68 3.67
N LEU A 117 -6.42 2.10 3.82
CA LEU A 117 -5.39 1.40 4.58
C LEU A 117 -5.22 2.06 5.94
N GLU A 118 -5.29 1.24 6.99
CA GLU A 118 -4.97 1.66 8.34
C GLU A 118 -3.99 0.67 8.99
N VAL A 119 -2.99 1.19 9.69
CA VAL A 119 -2.05 0.39 10.47
C VAL A 119 -2.06 0.89 11.90
N THR A 120 -2.40 0.02 12.84
CA THR A 120 -2.43 0.34 14.27
C THR A 120 -1.28 -0.37 14.98
N GLU A 121 -0.46 0.37 15.71
CA GLU A 121 0.52 -0.20 16.63
C GLU A 121 -0.19 -0.70 17.89
N LEU A 122 -0.11 -2.01 18.16
CA LEU A 122 -0.92 -2.63 19.22
C LEU A 122 -0.50 -2.22 20.63
N ALA A 123 0.78 -1.90 20.84
CA ALA A 123 1.29 -1.52 22.16
C ALA A 123 0.86 -0.10 22.59
N THR A 124 0.73 0.82 21.65
CA THR A 124 0.48 2.25 21.91
C THR A 124 -0.90 2.71 21.45
N ASN A 125 -1.59 1.91 20.63
CA ASN A 125 -2.80 2.28 19.90
C ASN A 125 -2.60 3.49 18.95
N LEU A 126 -1.38 3.75 18.51
CA LEU A 126 -1.11 4.75 17.48
C LEU A 126 -1.62 4.26 16.14
N VAL A 127 -2.36 5.12 15.45
CA VAL A 127 -3.01 4.80 14.17
C VAL A 127 -2.36 5.59 13.05
N PHE A 128 -1.92 4.88 12.02
CA PHE A 128 -1.35 5.42 10.79
C PHE A 128 -2.29 5.14 9.63
N LYS A 129 -2.73 6.17 8.95
CA LYS A 129 -3.60 6.07 7.77
C LYS A 129 -2.80 6.09 6.48
N GLY A 130 -3.32 5.46 5.45
CA GLY A 130 -2.71 5.44 4.13
C GLY A 130 -2.43 6.84 3.62
N ASN A 131 -1.27 7.01 3.00
CA ASN A 131 -0.83 8.25 2.35
C ASN A 131 -0.66 9.48 3.27
N VAL A 132 -0.61 9.30 4.58
CA VAL A 132 -0.30 10.38 5.54
C VAL A 132 1.17 10.34 5.91
N PHE A 133 1.98 11.22 5.29
CA PHE A 133 3.44 11.21 5.38
C PHE A 133 4.02 12.53 5.87
N ALA A 134 5.16 12.42 6.59
CA ALA A 134 6.12 13.50 6.81
C ALA A 134 7.54 12.92 6.68
N ASP A 135 8.41 13.62 5.98
CA ASP A 135 9.84 13.26 5.83
C ASP A 135 10.09 11.79 5.38
N GLY A 136 9.25 11.29 4.47
CA GLY A 136 9.39 9.94 3.89
C GLY A 136 8.78 8.80 4.70
N PHE A 137 8.18 9.09 5.86
CA PHE A 137 7.54 8.09 6.73
C PHE A 137 6.14 8.51 7.13
N SER A 138 5.33 7.52 7.50
CA SER A 138 3.96 7.78 7.93
C SER A 138 3.92 8.43 9.31
N THR A 139 2.96 9.34 9.48
CA THR A 139 2.65 10.00 10.74
C THR A 139 1.22 9.68 11.17
N THR A 140 0.95 9.86 12.45
CA THR A 140 -0.40 9.70 13.01
C THR A 140 -1.31 10.87 12.66
N GLY A 141 -2.62 10.67 12.74
CA GLY A 141 -3.62 11.69 12.40
C GLY A 141 -3.94 11.71 10.90
N GLY A 142 -4.30 12.89 10.38
CA GLY A 142 -4.70 13.05 8.98
C GLY A 142 -6.08 12.43 8.66
N ALA A 143 -6.44 12.50 7.37
CA ALA A 143 -7.67 11.91 6.82
C ALA A 143 -7.32 10.70 5.95
N PHE A 144 -8.28 9.84 5.69
CA PHE A 144 -8.18 8.81 4.67
C PHE A 144 -8.11 9.43 3.27
N ASP A 145 -7.48 8.72 2.33
CA ASP A 145 -7.24 9.18 0.96
C ASP A 145 -8.35 8.71 0.00
N ALA A 146 -9.39 9.49 -0.18
CA ALA A 146 -10.50 9.20 -1.09
C ALA A 146 -10.21 9.54 -2.57
N ARG A 147 -8.95 9.49 -3.02
CA ARG A 147 -8.57 9.90 -4.38
C ARG A 147 -7.71 8.90 -5.13
N ASN A 148 -6.89 8.16 -4.41
CA ASN A 148 -5.90 7.29 -5.00
C ASN A 148 -6.25 5.81 -4.79
N ASN A 149 -6.00 5.00 -5.80
CA ASN A 149 -6.13 3.54 -5.71
C ASN A 149 -4.78 2.87 -5.37
N VAL A 150 -3.94 3.60 -4.63
CA VAL A 150 -2.74 3.11 -3.97
C VAL A 150 -2.59 3.84 -2.65
N GLU A 151 -2.45 3.09 -1.58
CA GLU A 151 -2.19 3.63 -0.27
C GLU A 151 -1.01 2.97 0.41
N CYS A 152 -0.22 3.77 1.08
CA CYS A 152 1.00 3.32 1.74
C CYS A 152 1.08 3.78 3.18
N VAL A 153 1.62 2.89 4.03
CA VAL A 153 2.07 3.22 5.39
C VAL A 153 3.50 2.72 5.54
N TYR A 154 4.44 3.63 5.81
CA TYR A 154 5.85 3.33 6.02
C TYR A 154 6.27 3.73 7.43
N LEU A 155 6.60 2.73 8.27
CA LEU A 155 7.02 2.92 9.65
C LEU A 155 8.55 2.91 9.73
N GLN A 156 9.16 3.96 10.25
CA GLN A 156 10.61 4.18 10.18
C GLN A 156 11.42 3.15 10.98
N LEU A 157 11.12 3.01 12.25
CA LEU A 157 11.81 2.09 13.17
C LEU A 157 10.77 1.29 13.95
N PRO A 158 10.15 0.32 13.28
CA PRO A 158 9.08 -0.45 13.89
C PRO A 158 9.66 -1.38 14.96
N ASN A 159 9.03 -1.39 16.14
CA ASN A 159 9.39 -2.29 17.23
C ASN A 159 8.13 -2.80 17.91
N GLY A 160 7.55 -3.85 17.36
CA GLY A 160 6.35 -4.41 17.96
C GLY A 160 5.42 -5.11 16.98
N GLU A 161 4.18 -5.17 17.40
CA GLU A 161 3.08 -5.81 16.67
C GLU A 161 2.11 -4.77 16.15
N TYR A 162 1.61 -5.03 14.97
CA TYR A 162 0.75 -4.12 14.24
C TYR A 162 -0.47 -4.86 13.71
N GLU A 163 -1.60 -4.18 13.75
CA GLU A 163 -2.80 -4.57 13.02
C GLU A 163 -2.87 -3.78 11.73
N VAL A 164 -2.84 -4.47 10.59
CA VAL A 164 -3.00 -3.90 9.26
C VAL A 164 -4.42 -4.16 8.81
N ARG A 165 -5.17 -3.11 8.53
CA ARG A 165 -6.57 -3.16 8.16
C ARG A 165 -6.78 -2.54 6.77
N VAL A 166 -7.51 -3.26 5.92
CA VAL A 166 -8.06 -2.76 4.66
C VAL A 166 -9.56 -2.61 4.86
N LEU A 167 -10.07 -1.40 4.68
CA LEU A 167 -11.47 -1.03 4.88
C LEU A 167 -12.13 -0.64 3.56
N ALA A 168 -13.32 -1.17 3.28
CA ALA A 168 -14.15 -0.70 2.18
C ALA A 168 -14.93 0.55 2.62
N SER A 169 -14.39 1.72 2.39
CA SER A 169 -15.05 2.98 2.77
C SER A 169 -16.23 3.30 1.86
N SER A 170 -16.08 3.04 0.56
CA SER A 170 -17.17 3.21 -0.39
C SER A 170 -16.99 2.25 -1.56
N LEU A 171 -17.93 1.33 -1.74
CA LEU A 171 -18.01 0.45 -2.89
C LEU A 171 -19.27 0.79 -3.69
N LEU A 172 -19.09 1.31 -4.91
CA LEU A 172 -20.17 1.77 -5.76
C LEU A 172 -20.40 0.87 -6.98
N ALA A 173 -19.42 0.05 -7.36
CA ALA A 173 -19.49 -0.78 -8.55
C ALA A 173 -18.78 -2.13 -8.41
N ASP A 174 -19.11 -3.07 -9.29
CA ASP A 174 -18.36 -4.28 -9.53
C ASP A 174 -17.09 -3.93 -10.34
N ALA A 175 -15.91 -4.15 -9.76
CA ALA A 175 -14.63 -3.93 -10.42
C ALA A 175 -14.20 -5.09 -11.36
N ARG A 176 -15.02 -6.14 -11.49
CA ARG A 176 -14.77 -7.26 -12.41
C ARG A 176 -15.40 -7.00 -13.77
N PRO A 177 -14.74 -7.30 -14.88
CA PRO A 177 -15.41 -7.36 -16.18
C PRO A 177 -16.56 -8.37 -16.17
N PRO A 178 -17.74 -8.06 -16.73
CA PRO A 178 -18.09 -6.90 -17.54
C PRO A 178 -18.51 -5.64 -16.75
N TYR A 179 -18.14 -5.48 -15.48
CA TYR A 179 -18.43 -4.33 -14.61
C TYR A 179 -19.91 -4.19 -14.28
N ASP A 180 -20.50 -5.28 -13.80
CA ASP A 180 -21.89 -5.30 -13.33
C ASP A 180 -22.01 -4.49 -12.03
N THR A 181 -22.83 -3.46 -12.03
CA THR A 181 -23.05 -2.56 -10.90
C THR A 181 -24.13 -3.04 -9.92
N THR A 182 -24.76 -4.17 -10.15
CA THR A 182 -25.85 -4.68 -9.30
C THR A 182 -25.35 -5.17 -7.93
N SER A 183 -24.09 -5.56 -7.84
CA SER A 183 -23.46 -6.08 -6.61
C SER A 183 -22.02 -5.58 -6.52
N PRO A 184 -21.73 -4.59 -5.68
CA PRO A 184 -20.37 -4.10 -5.50
C PRO A 184 -19.39 -5.21 -5.20
N TRP A 185 -18.24 -5.16 -5.83
CA TRP A 185 -17.16 -6.12 -5.62
C TRP A 185 -15.82 -5.46 -5.92
N GLN A 186 -14.89 -5.58 -5.00
CA GLN A 186 -13.53 -5.06 -5.16
C GLN A 186 -12.52 -6.04 -4.57
N ASP A 187 -11.60 -6.50 -5.39
CA ASP A 187 -10.37 -7.14 -4.93
C ASP A 187 -9.27 -6.10 -4.71
N TYR A 188 -8.20 -6.56 -4.09
CA TYR A 188 -7.04 -5.73 -3.82
C TYR A 188 -5.78 -6.59 -3.71
N ALA A 189 -4.65 -5.92 -3.78
CA ALA A 189 -3.35 -6.46 -3.43
C ALA A 189 -2.77 -5.71 -2.24
N LEU A 190 -2.26 -6.46 -1.27
CA LEU A 190 -1.58 -5.92 -0.10
C LEU A 190 -0.18 -6.52 -0.01
N VAL A 191 0.83 -5.66 0.07
CA VAL A 191 2.23 -6.03 0.24
C VAL A 191 2.74 -5.46 1.56
N ILE A 192 3.28 -6.31 2.42
CA ILE A 192 3.87 -5.90 3.69
C ILE A 192 5.32 -6.36 3.72
N ASP A 193 6.26 -5.41 3.70
CA ASP A 193 7.70 -5.65 3.73
C ASP A 193 8.23 -5.56 5.15
N ASN A 194 9.22 -6.39 5.50
CA ASN A 194 9.85 -6.49 6.81
C ASN A 194 8.88 -6.90 7.93
N ALA A 195 7.99 -7.86 7.64
CA ALA A 195 7.00 -8.31 8.61
C ALA A 195 6.72 -9.81 8.53
N GLU A 196 6.31 -10.38 9.65
CA GLU A 196 5.85 -11.76 9.81
C GLU A 196 4.44 -11.77 10.37
N VAL A 197 3.58 -12.67 9.86
CA VAL A 197 2.22 -12.84 10.40
C VAL A 197 2.29 -13.41 11.81
N ILE A 198 1.50 -12.85 12.70
CA ILE A 198 1.24 -13.39 14.04
C ILE A 198 -0.20 -13.87 14.14
N GLN A 199 -0.40 -14.94 14.92
CA GLN A 199 -1.73 -15.55 15.17
C GLN A 199 -2.53 -14.75 16.16
#